data_4b64b0b406d4aab9356bd4ace990e2b6
#
_entry.id   4b64b0b406d4aab9356bd4ace990e2b6
#
_cell.length_a   1.000
_cell.length_b   1.000
_cell.length_c   1.000
_cell.angle_alpha   90.00
_cell.angle_beta   90.00
_cell.angle_gamma   90.00
#
_symmetry.space_group_name_H-M   'P 1'
#
loop_
_entity.id
_entity.type
_entity.pdbx_description
1 polymer ?
#
loop_
_entity_poly.entity_id
_entity_poly.type
_entity_poly.pdbx_seq_one_letter_code
_entity_poly.pdbx_strand_id
1 'polypeptide(L)'
;MDLPKSFLLSHAEYHIENNTPYLTISDDNEFRFRLEQLDSCLKNISRGHKLPFTILYNRSGYKESAESAIILDAIRYLNVLPQEAMKVRIANPRIATLRNLFNNTDLHARIHNGKIVGADTVTTAEMLNKLVQDYRFAVSQAGFKQAYRKYQRASVKNLKGVMNYISHLQERHSRLLVLRIDLSWANEHKADITADEARKHRQQLFRNIKKHPLFRHVLGTVWKLEYGPQRKFHYHMLFILNGNKAQQDGVIAHAFGKYWKDTITKGKGIFYNCNANKTRYEDCGLGKLERGDSSKDKGLLKALSYITKIDACARLVLPGNARTFGRGEVRSLKNRRRTKSSR
;
A
#
# COMPACT_ATOMS: atom_id res chain seq x y z
N MET A 1 -20.23 -6.50 8.54
CA MET A 1 -19.59 -6.79 7.22
C MET A 1 -18.53 -7.83 7.48
N ASP A 2 -18.79 -9.09 7.10
CA ASP A 2 -17.85 -10.18 7.38
C ASP A 2 -16.67 -10.09 6.42
N LEU A 3 -15.51 -9.72 6.96
CA LEU A 3 -14.26 -9.74 6.22
C LEU A 3 -13.76 -11.20 6.13
N PRO A 4 -13.18 -11.61 5.00
CA PRO A 4 -12.66 -12.97 4.86
C PRO A 4 -11.64 -13.30 5.95
N LYS A 5 -11.68 -14.53 6.51
CA LYS A 5 -10.72 -14.98 7.55
C LYS A 5 -9.25 -14.77 7.14
N SER A 6 -8.92 -14.99 5.87
CA SER A 6 -7.57 -14.76 5.33
C SER A 6 -7.15 -13.29 5.40
N PHE A 7 -8.10 -12.36 5.25
CA PHE A 7 -7.85 -10.93 5.42
C PHE A 7 -7.64 -10.57 6.89
N LEU A 8 -8.50 -11.05 7.78
CA LEU A 8 -8.39 -10.84 9.23
C LEU A 8 -7.01 -11.26 9.74
N LEU A 9 -6.54 -12.45 9.34
CA LEU A 9 -5.24 -12.98 9.75
C LEU A 9 -4.04 -12.19 9.21
N SER A 10 -4.18 -11.57 8.03
CA SER A 10 -3.06 -10.85 7.38
C SER A 10 -3.01 -9.35 7.68
N HIS A 11 -4.13 -8.74 8.10
CA HIS A 11 -4.27 -7.29 8.22
C HIS A 11 -4.78 -6.83 9.59
N ALA A 12 -5.23 -7.74 10.45
CA ALA A 12 -5.64 -7.40 11.81
C ALA A 12 -4.43 -7.01 12.66
N GLU A 13 -4.63 -6.02 13.50
CA GLU A 13 -3.68 -5.64 14.55
C GLU A 13 -4.07 -6.40 15.82
N TYR A 14 -3.09 -7.13 16.38
CA TYR A 14 -3.29 -7.87 17.63
C TYR A 14 -3.09 -6.94 18.81
N HIS A 15 -4.08 -6.86 19.68
CA HIS A 15 -4.05 -6.08 20.90
C HIS A 15 -4.33 -6.97 22.10
N ILE A 16 -3.79 -6.61 23.26
CA ILE A 16 -4.15 -7.21 24.55
C ILE A 16 -4.68 -6.09 25.43
N GLU A 17 -5.91 -6.23 25.86
CA GLU A 17 -6.54 -5.34 26.84
C GLU A 17 -7.10 -6.19 27.98
N ASN A 18 -6.75 -5.85 29.22
CA ASN A 18 -7.15 -6.61 30.42
C ASN A 18 -6.88 -8.12 30.31
N ASN A 19 -5.71 -8.51 29.80
CA ASN A 19 -5.30 -9.90 29.53
C ASN A 19 -6.18 -10.65 28.50
N THR A 20 -7.07 -9.98 27.80
CA THR A 20 -7.88 -10.59 26.73
C THR A 20 -7.32 -10.19 25.38
N PRO A 21 -6.89 -11.15 24.54
CA PRO A 21 -6.44 -10.84 23.19
C PRO A 21 -7.62 -10.51 22.29
N TYR A 22 -7.51 -9.43 21.53
CA TYR A 22 -8.47 -9.11 20.48
C TYR A 22 -7.78 -8.63 19.21
N LEU A 23 -8.46 -8.83 18.09
CA LEU A 23 -8.00 -8.41 16.76
C LEU A 23 -8.78 -7.18 16.33
N THR A 24 -8.08 -6.09 16.00
CA THR A 24 -8.70 -4.94 15.36
C THR A 24 -8.17 -4.79 13.95
N ILE A 25 -9.03 -4.34 13.05
CA ILE A 25 -8.63 -3.91 11.72
C ILE A 25 -8.59 -2.39 11.77
N SER A 26 -7.39 -1.82 11.54
CA SER A 26 -7.30 -0.37 11.43
C SER A 26 -8.03 0.14 10.18
N ASP A 27 -8.59 1.34 10.25
CA ASP A 27 -9.22 2.00 9.09
C ASP A 27 -8.28 2.08 7.89
N ASP A 28 -6.97 2.14 8.12
CA ASP A 28 -5.97 2.17 7.05
C ASP A 28 -5.86 0.82 6.33
N ASN A 29 -5.96 -0.28 7.06
CA ASN A 29 -5.96 -1.62 6.48
C ASN A 29 -7.28 -1.92 5.77
N GLU A 30 -8.40 -1.47 6.33
CA GLU A 30 -9.71 -1.57 5.70
C GLU A 30 -9.78 -0.75 4.41
N PHE A 31 -9.27 0.49 4.42
CA PHE A 31 -9.16 1.32 3.23
C PHE A 31 -8.36 0.65 2.11
N ARG A 32 -7.21 0.06 2.45
CA ARG A 32 -6.38 -0.70 1.51
C ARG A 32 -7.14 -1.89 0.94
N PHE A 33 -7.79 -2.67 1.79
CA PHE A 33 -8.59 -3.81 1.36
C PHE A 33 -9.70 -3.40 0.39
N ARG A 34 -10.46 -2.36 0.72
CA ARG A 34 -11.54 -1.85 -0.14
C ARG A 34 -11.04 -1.44 -1.52
N LEU A 35 -9.89 -0.78 -1.60
CA LEU A 35 -9.25 -0.43 -2.87
C LEU A 35 -8.83 -1.68 -3.67
N GLU A 36 -8.28 -2.69 -3.03
CA GLU A 36 -7.88 -3.94 -3.67
C GLU A 36 -9.09 -4.74 -4.17
N GLN A 37 -10.16 -4.81 -3.38
CA GLN A 37 -11.41 -5.47 -3.79
C GLN A 37 -12.05 -4.73 -4.97
N LEU A 38 -12.12 -3.41 -4.92
CA LEU A 38 -12.62 -2.60 -6.02
C LEU A 38 -11.83 -2.86 -7.32
N ASP A 39 -10.49 -2.82 -7.27
CA ASP A 39 -9.67 -3.11 -8.48
C ASP A 39 -9.87 -4.56 -8.97
N SER A 40 -10.07 -5.51 -8.07
CA SER A 40 -10.37 -6.91 -8.41
C SER A 40 -11.72 -7.04 -9.11
N CYS A 41 -12.79 -6.44 -8.58
CA CYS A 41 -14.10 -6.39 -9.23
C CYS A 41 -13.99 -5.80 -10.64
N LEU A 42 -13.33 -4.66 -10.78
CA LEU A 42 -13.15 -3.96 -12.06
C LEU A 42 -12.35 -4.78 -13.07
N LYS A 43 -11.36 -5.54 -12.61
CA LYS A 43 -10.62 -6.49 -13.45
C LYS A 43 -11.53 -7.61 -13.94
N ASN A 44 -12.40 -8.14 -13.09
CA ASN A 44 -13.36 -9.18 -13.47
C ASN A 44 -14.40 -8.64 -14.46
N ILE A 45 -14.98 -7.46 -14.19
CA ILE A 45 -15.92 -6.79 -15.11
C ILE A 45 -15.28 -6.60 -16.49
N SER A 46 -14.02 -6.15 -16.55
CA SER A 46 -13.30 -5.92 -17.82
C SER A 46 -13.06 -7.18 -18.65
N ARG A 47 -13.10 -8.35 -18.03
CA ARG A 47 -12.88 -9.67 -18.68
C ARG A 47 -14.20 -10.39 -18.96
N GLY A 48 -15.26 -10.05 -18.27
CA GLY A 48 -16.59 -10.65 -18.45
C GLY A 48 -17.20 -10.24 -19.79
N HIS A 49 -18.07 -11.10 -20.30
CA HIS A 49 -18.79 -10.87 -21.56
C HIS A 49 -20.31 -10.78 -21.35
N LYS A 50 -20.83 -11.32 -20.26
CA LYS A 50 -22.26 -11.31 -19.96
C LYS A 50 -22.69 -9.97 -19.36
N LEU A 51 -23.95 -9.64 -19.52
CA LEU A 51 -24.55 -8.50 -18.81
C LEU A 51 -24.91 -8.90 -17.38
N PRO A 52 -24.82 -7.97 -16.41
CA PRO A 52 -25.24 -8.21 -15.03
C PRO A 52 -26.70 -8.65 -14.91
N PHE A 53 -27.60 -8.09 -15.71
CA PHE A 53 -29.04 -8.30 -15.61
C PHE A 53 -29.63 -8.65 -16.97
N THR A 54 -30.48 -9.68 -16.99
CA THR A 54 -31.33 -9.99 -18.15
C THR A 54 -32.73 -9.42 -17.88
N ILE A 55 -33.13 -8.47 -18.67
CA ILE A 55 -34.43 -7.81 -18.52
C ILE A 55 -35.54 -8.74 -19.04
N LEU A 56 -36.61 -8.89 -18.26
CA LEU A 56 -37.75 -9.75 -18.53
C LEU A 56 -38.97 -8.90 -18.88
N TYR A 57 -39.08 -8.51 -20.15
CA TYR A 57 -40.13 -7.59 -20.60
C TYR A 57 -41.57 -8.07 -20.32
N ASN A 58 -41.82 -9.38 -20.37
CA ASN A 58 -43.15 -9.96 -20.12
C ASN A 58 -43.54 -10.01 -18.64
N ARG A 59 -42.63 -9.77 -17.71
CA ARG A 59 -42.84 -9.86 -16.26
C ARG A 59 -42.49 -8.59 -15.50
N SER A 60 -42.18 -7.52 -16.21
CA SER A 60 -41.74 -6.24 -15.62
C SER A 60 -40.68 -6.42 -14.54
N GLY A 61 -39.70 -7.32 -14.78
CA GLY A 61 -38.64 -7.66 -13.86
C GLY A 61 -37.31 -7.95 -14.55
N TYR A 62 -36.34 -8.40 -13.79
CA TYR A 62 -35.04 -8.82 -14.31
C TYR A 62 -34.55 -10.11 -13.62
N LYS A 63 -33.62 -10.80 -14.30
CA LYS A 63 -32.88 -11.93 -13.74
C LYS A 63 -31.42 -11.54 -13.56
N GLU A 64 -30.86 -11.80 -12.39
CA GLU A 64 -29.47 -11.55 -12.08
C GLU A 64 -28.55 -12.64 -12.65
N SER A 65 -27.36 -12.23 -13.09
CA SER A 65 -26.24 -13.12 -13.42
C SER A 65 -25.17 -13.03 -12.33
N ALA A 66 -24.14 -13.85 -12.39
CA ALA A 66 -22.99 -13.75 -11.46
C ALA A 66 -22.30 -12.37 -11.55
N GLU A 67 -22.34 -11.70 -12.69
CA GLU A 67 -21.77 -10.37 -12.91
C GLU A 67 -22.54 -9.26 -12.15
N SER A 68 -23.81 -9.48 -11.76
CA SER A 68 -24.56 -8.50 -10.97
C SER A 68 -23.94 -8.25 -9.60
N ALA A 69 -23.54 -9.31 -8.91
CA ALA A 69 -22.87 -9.20 -7.63
C ALA A 69 -21.54 -8.44 -7.75
N ILE A 70 -20.79 -8.66 -8.83
CA ILE A 70 -19.46 -8.03 -9.03
C ILE A 70 -19.60 -6.51 -9.24
N ILE A 71 -20.59 -6.05 -10.04
CA ILE A 71 -20.77 -4.61 -10.26
C ILE A 71 -21.35 -3.94 -9.01
N LEU A 72 -22.29 -4.57 -8.32
CA LEU A 72 -22.88 -4.04 -7.08
C LEU A 72 -21.81 -3.95 -5.97
N ASP A 73 -20.92 -4.94 -5.85
CA ASP A 73 -19.78 -4.88 -4.94
C ASP A 73 -18.79 -3.78 -5.34
N ALA A 74 -18.50 -3.60 -6.64
CA ALA A 74 -17.62 -2.52 -7.09
C ALA A 74 -18.20 -1.14 -6.70
N ILE A 75 -19.49 -0.92 -6.89
CA ILE A 75 -20.16 0.33 -6.49
C ILE A 75 -20.15 0.49 -4.96
N ARG A 76 -20.42 -0.58 -4.22
CA ARG A 76 -20.36 -0.57 -2.75
C ARG A 76 -18.96 -0.15 -2.26
N TYR A 77 -17.89 -0.76 -2.79
CA TYR A 77 -16.53 -0.39 -2.41
C TYR A 77 -16.19 1.04 -2.82
N LEU A 78 -16.64 1.49 -3.99
CA LEU A 78 -16.41 2.85 -4.45
C LEU A 78 -17.03 3.90 -3.51
N ASN A 79 -18.28 3.67 -3.08
CA ASN A 79 -19.06 4.59 -2.25
C ASN A 79 -18.53 4.71 -0.81
N VAL A 80 -17.88 3.66 -0.29
CA VAL A 80 -17.34 3.67 1.08
C VAL A 80 -15.87 4.09 1.16
N LEU A 81 -15.23 4.50 0.05
CA LEU A 81 -13.87 5.02 0.08
C LEU A 81 -13.83 6.37 0.80
N PRO A 82 -12.97 6.56 1.82
CA PRO A 82 -12.82 7.82 2.52
C PRO A 82 -12.39 8.94 1.57
N GLN A 83 -13.23 9.95 1.38
CA GLN A 83 -12.97 11.05 0.44
C GLN A 83 -11.68 11.79 0.76
N GLU A 84 -11.40 12.09 2.04
CA GLU A 84 -10.18 12.78 2.46
C GLU A 84 -8.92 11.99 2.07
N ALA A 85 -8.95 10.66 2.22
CA ALA A 85 -7.84 9.82 1.81
C ALA A 85 -7.68 9.77 0.28
N MET A 86 -8.78 9.92 -0.46
CA MET A 86 -8.76 9.92 -1.93
C MET A 86 -8.37 11.28 -2.53
N LYS A 87 -8.63 12.41 -1.85
CA LYS A 87 -8.21 13.76 -2.31
C LYS A 87 -6.71 13.89 -2.56
N VAL A 88 -5.90 13.19 -1.77
CA VAL A 88 -4.43 13.22 -1.88
C VAL A 88 -3.87 12.11 -2.76
N ARG A 89 -4.71 11.45 -3.55
CA ARG A 89 -4.32 10.31 -4.39
C ARG A 89 -4.79 10.44 -5.83
N ILE A 90 -4.01 9.82 -6.71
CA ILE A 90 -4.46 9.49 -8.07
C ILE A 90 -4.86 8.01 -8.07
N ALA A 91 -6.15 7.75 -8.28
CA ALA A 91 -6.65 6.39 -8.48
C ALA A 91 -6.07 5.78 -9.76
N ASN A 92 -5.96 4.45 -9.80
CA ASN A 92 -5.59 3.80 -11.05
C ASN A 92 -6.68 4.04 -12.12
N PRO A 93 -6.34 3.94 -13.39
CA PRO A 93 -7.27 4.25 -14.48
C PRO A 93 -8.58 3.44 -14.43
N ARG A 94 -8.60 2.18 -13.94
CA ARG A 94 -9.83 1.39 -13.78
C ARG A 94 -10.79 2.05 -12.80
N ILE A 95 -10.29 2.37 -11.61
CA ILE A 95 -11.09 3.01 -10.55
C ILE A 95 -11.56 4.40 -11.00
N ALA A 96 -10.67 5.17 -11.64
CA ALA A 96 -11.00 6.49 -12.17
C ALA A 96 -12.09 6.41 -13.24
N THR A 97 -12.01 5.45 -14.16
CA THR A 97 -13.01 5.25 -15.22
C THR A 97 -14.38 4.89 -14.64
N LEU A 98 -14.46 3.89 -13.72
CA LEU A 98 -15.74 3.58 -13.10
C LEU A 98 -16.31 4.78 -12.36
N ARG A 99 -15.49 5.48 -11.55
CA ARG A 99 -15.95 6.64 -10.79
C ARG A 99 -16.52 7.74 -11.71
N ASN A 100 -15.83 8.02 -12.81
CA ASN A 100 -16.31 9.03 -13.75
C ASN A 100 -17.63 8.62 -14.43
N LEU A 101 -17.75 7.36 -14.87
CA LEU A 101 -18.99 6.86 -15.47
C LEU A 101 -20.14 6.84 -14.46
N PHE A 102 -19.91 6.35 -13.25
CA PHE A 102 -20.89 6.27 -12.18
C PHE A 102 -21.39 7.65 -11.74
N ASN A 103 -20.49 8.63 -11.59
CA ASN A 103 -20.84 9.99 -11.20
C ASN A 103 -21.67 10.74 -12.26
N ASN A 104 -21.69 10.26 -13.50
CA ASN A 104 -22.53 10.82 -14.59
C ASN A 104 -23.91 10.14 -14.66
N THR A 105 -24.30 9.40 -13.64
CA THR A 105 -25.60 8.73 -13.53
C THR A 105 -26.29 9.10 -12.23
N ASP A 106 -27.59 8.83 -12.13
CA ASP A 106 -28.37 8.92 -10.89
C ASP A 106 -28.39 7.61 -10.07
N LEU A 107 -27.51 6.66 -10.40
CA LEU A 107 -27.37 5.39 -9.69
C LEU A 107 -27.03 5.54 -8.20
N HIS A 108 -26.48 6.68 -7.79
CA HIS A 108 -26.22 6.99 -6.38
C HIS A 108 -27.48 6.91 -5.49
N ALA A 109 -28.62 7.40 -6.02
CA ALA A 109 -29.89 7.35 -5.31
C ALA A 109 -30.58 5.97 -5.38
N ARG A 110 -30.17 5.13 -6.33
CA ARG A 110 -30.82 3.85 -6.65
C ARG A 110 -30.09 2.64 -6.10
N ILE A 111 -28.87 2.83 -5.55
CA ILE A 111 -28.06 1.74 -5.00
C ILE A 111 -27.60 2.09 -3.59
N HIS A 112 -28.02 1.27 -2.63
CA HIS A 112 -27.59 1.40 -1.24
C HIS A 112 -26.93 0.11 -0.76
N ASN A 113 -25.73 0.20 -0.19
CA ASN A 113 -24.94 -0.93 0.32
C ASN A 113 -24.80 -2.12 -0.67
N GLY A 114 -24.66 -1.83 -1.96
CA GLY A 114 -24.55 -2.85 -3.00
C GLY A 114 -25.86 -3.57 -3.31
N LYS A 115 -27.00 -2.95 -3.04
CA LYS A 115 -28.31 -3.46 -3.39
C LYS A 115 -29.10 -2.40 -4.16
N ILE A 116 -29.87 -2.83 -5.15
CA ILE A 116 -30.83 -1.98 -5.84
C ILE A 116 -31.97 -1.64 -4.86
N VAL A 117 -32.32 -0.37 -4.76
CA VAL A 117 -33.38 0.14 -3.88
C VAL A 117 -34.34 1.02 -4.68
N GLY A 118 -35.57 1.19 -4.14
CA GLY A 118 -36.64 1.97 -4.79
C GLY A 118 -37.58 1.13 -5.63
N ALA A 119 -38.62 1.77 -6.20
CA ALA A 119 -39.68 1.10 -6.93
C ALA A 119 -39.28 0.71 -8.37
N ASP A 120 -38.40 1.50 -8.98
CA ASP A 120 -37.99 1.33 -10.39
C ASP A 120 -36.72 0.51 -10.52
N THR A 121 -36.82 -0.76 -10.14
CA THR A 121 -35.67 -1.68 -10.12
C THR A 121 -35.25 -2.14 -11.52
N VAL A 122 -36.18 -2.19 -12.48
CA VAL A 122 -35.90 -2.60 -13.87
C VAL A 122 -35.03 -1.55 -14.57
N THR A 123 -35.42 -0.28 -14.52
CA THR A 123 -34.62 0.82 -15.08
C THR A 123 -33.24 0.87 -14.42
N THR A 124 -33.17 0.63 -13.12
CA THR A 124 -31.87 0.56 -12.42
C THR A 124 -31.01 -0.59 -12.94
N ALA A 125 -31.56 -1.76 -13.21
CA ALA A 125 -30.86 -2.89 -13.82
C ALA A 125 -30.37 -2.57 -15.25
N GLU A 126 -31.18 -1.89 -16.05
CA GLU A 126 -30.79 -1.41 -17.39
C GLU A 126 -29.66 -0.39 -17.33
N MET A 127 -29.70 0.56 -16.40
CA MET A 127 -28.62 1.53 -16.17
C MET A 127 -27.32 0.86 -15.74
N LEU A 128 -27.40 -0.18 -14.90
CA LEU A 128 -26.23 -0.97 -14.51
C LEU A 128 -25.64 -1.77 -15.67
N ASN A 129 -26.50 -2.34 -16.53
CA ASN A 129 -26.07 -2.98 -17.76
C ASN A 129 -25.30 -2.00 -18.66
N LYS A 130 -25.87 -0.80 -18.83
CA LYS A 130 -25.24 0.26 -19.62
C LYS A 130 -23.91 0.70 -18.99
N LEU A 131 -23.84 0.91 -17.68
CA LEU A 131 -22.62 1.27 -16.97
C LEU A 131 -21.51 0.24 -17.22
N VAL A 132 -21.84 -1.06 -17.17
CA VAL A 132 -20.88 -2.15 -17.44
C VAL A 132 -20.43 -2.15 -18.89
N GLN A 133 -21.33 -1.94 -19.85
CA GLN A 133 -20.99 -1.83 -21.28
C GLN A 133 -20.05 -0.65 -21.54
N ASP A 134 -20.43 0.55 -21.03
CA ASP A 134 -19.63 1.77 -21.18
C ASP A 134 -18.23 1.62 -20.52
N TYR A 135 -18.17 0.96 -19.35
CA TYR A 135 -16.91 0.65 -18.69
C TYR A 135 -16.04 -0.29 -19.54
N ARG A 136 -16.60 -1.41 -20.03
CA ARG A 136 -15.89 -2.36 -20.90
C ARG A 136 -15.38 -1.69 -22.18
N PHE A 137 -16.22 -0.86 -22.79
CA PHE A 137 -15.83 -0.07 -23.96
C PHE A 137 -14.64 0.84 -23.64
N ALA A 138 -14.76 1.64 -22.57
CA ALA A 138 -13.70 2.58 -22.16
C ALA A 138 -12.36 1.88 -21.91
N VAL A 139 -12.35 0.75 -21.16
CA VAL A 139 -11.11 0.04 -20.83
C VAL A 139 -10.51 -0.76 -22.01
N SER A 140 -11.29 -1.00 -23.05
CA SER A 140 -10.81 -1.66 -24.28
C SER A 140 -9.99 -0.72 -25.15
N GLN A 141 -10.15 0.60 -25.00
CA GLN A 141 -9.53 1.61 -25.86
C GLN A 141 -8.00 1.65 -25.71
N ALA A 142 -7.31 1.96 -26.79
CA ALA A 142 -5.84 2.05 -26.81
C ALA A 142 -5.31 3.10 -25.82
N GLY A 143 -5.97 4.26 -25.73
CA GLY A 143 -5.62 5.32 -24.78
C GLY A 143 -5.68 4.86 -23.33
N PHE A 144 -6.74 4.13 -22.95
CA PHE A 144 -6.83 3.53 -21.61
C PHE A 144 -5.68 2.56 -21.34
N LYS A 145 -5.42 1.62 -22.26
CA LYS A 145 -4.34 0.63 -22.12
C LYS A 145 -2.97 1.31 -21.94
N GLN A 146 -2.72 2.39 -22.66
CA GLN A 146 -1.49 3.18 -22.53
C GLN A 146 -1.42 3.87 -21.15
N ALA A 147 -2.50 4.54 -20.72
CA ALA A 147 -2.56 5.21 -19.42
C ALA A 147 -2.39 4.19 -18.27
N TYR A 148 -3.03 3.03 -18.36
CA TYR A 148 -2.93 1.96 -17.35
C TYR A 148 -1.50 1.38 -17.26
N ARG A 149 -0.85 1.12 -18.42
CA ARG A 149 0.55 0.67 -18.44
C ARG A 149 1.48 1.74 -17.86
N LYS A 150 1.27 3.01 -18.17
CA LYS A 150 2.04 4.15 -17.62
C LYS A 150 1.87 4.22 -16.10
N TYR A 151 0.63 4.04 -15.61
CA TYR A 151 0.33 4.05 -14.19
C TYR A 151 1.04 2.90 -13.44
N GLN A 152 0.95 1.68 -13.94
CA GLN A 152 1.56 0.50 -13.31
C GLN A 152 3.09 0.52 -13.32
N ARG A 153 3.70 1.14 -14.34
CA ARG A 153 5.16 1.15 -14.51
C ARG A 153 5.90 1.65 -13.28
N ALA A 154 5.34 2.60 -12.55
CA ALA A 154 5.98 3.18 -11.37
C ALA A 154 6.13 2.16 -10.22
N SER A 155 5.06 1.43 -9.87
CA SER A 155 5.11 0.44 -8.79
C SER A 155 5.98 -0.76 -9.15
N VAL A 156 5.89 -1.26 -10.39
CA VAL A 156 6.74 -2.35 -10.90
C VAL A 156 8.22 -1.93 -10.88
N LYS A 157 8.53 -0.72 -11.34
CA LYS A 157 9.90 -0.18 -11.32
C LYS A 157 10.43 -0.03 -9.89
N ASN A 158 9.59 0.42 -8.96
CA ASN A 158 9.96 0.55 -7.55
C ASN A 158 10.29 -0.81 -6.95
N LEU A 159 9.42 -1.81 -7.10
CA LEU A 159 9.65 -3.16 -6.58
C LEU A 159 10.92 -3.78 -7.17
N LYS A 160 11.05 -3.78 -8.51
CA LYS A 160 12.25 -4.29 -9.18
C LYS A 160 13.53 -3.57 -8.72
N GLY A 161 13.44 -2.24 -8.56
CA GLY A 161 14.58 -1.44 -8.11
C GLY A 161 15.02 -1.76 -6.67
N VAL A 162 14.06 -2.06 -5.76
CA VAL A 162 14.38 -2.47 -4.38
C VAL A 162 14.96 -3.88 -4.37
N MET A 163 14.40 -4.82 -5.13
CA MET A 163 14.93 -6.19 -5.22
C MET A 163 16.38 -6.18 -5.68
N ASN A 164 16.69 -5.46 -6.76
CA ASN A 164 18.06 -5.32 -7.25
C ASN A 164 18.99 -4.66 -6.20
N TYR A 165 18.47 -3.70 -5.45
CA TYR A 165 19.23 -3.04 -4.38
C TYR A 165 19.59 -4.00 -3.25
N ILE A 166 18.65 -4.84 -2.82
CA ILE A 166 18.89 -5.84 -1.76
C ILE A 166 19.82 -6.94 -2.25
N SER A 167 19.62 -7.47 -3.47
CA SER A 167 20.52 -8.46 -4.07
C SER A 167 21.96 -7.95 -4.11
N HIS A 168 22.16 -6.68 -4.48
CA HIS A 168 23.47 -6.07 -4.47
C HIS A 168 24.11 -5.95 -3.06
N LEU A 169 23.29 -5.75 -2.03
CA LEU A 169 23.80 -5.79 -0.64
C LEU A 169 24.16 -7.22 -0.22
N GLN A 170 23.38 -8.23 -0.63
CA GLN A 170 23.66 -9.65 -0.37
C GLN A 170 24.92 -10.13 -1.10
N GLU A 171 25.24 -9.62 -2.29
CA GLU A 171 26.50 -9.92 -2.99
C GLU A 171 27.73 -9.46 -2.21
N ARG A 172 27.62 -8.39 -1.42
CA ARG A 172 28.71 -7.78 -0.67
C ARG A 172 28.79 -8.22 0.78
N HIS A 173 27.70 -8.72 1.32
CA HIS A 173 27.59 -9.13 2.71
C HIS A 173 26.94 -10.51 2.79
N SER A 174 27.63 -11.47 3.39
CA SER A 174 27.13 -12.84 3.56
C SER A 174 25.88 -12.91 4.42
N ARG A 175 25.71 -11.93 5.30
CA ARG A 175 24.60 -11.84 6.24
C ARG A 175 24.10 -10.40 6.35
N LEU A 176 22.81 -10.23 6.15
CA LEU A 176 22.09 -8.98 6.41
C LEU A 176 21.21 -9.12 7.66
N LEU A 177 20.92 -8.01 8.32
CA LEU A 177 19.90 -7.91 9.35
C LEU A 177 18.83 -6.91 8.88
N VAL A 178 17.62 -7.39 8.65
CA VAL A 178 16.51 -6.59 8.12
C VAL A 178 15.58 -6.16 9.24
N LEU A 179 15.47 -4.86 9.45
CA LEU A 179 14.54 -4.25 10.39
C LEU A 179 13.41 -3.57 9.63
N ARG A 180 12.19 -3.72 10.12
CA ARG A 180 11.05 -2.92 9.68
C ARG A 180 10.49 -2.15 10.85
N ILE A 181 10.36 -0.84 10.68
CA ILE A 181 9.81 0.06 11.66
C ILE A 181 8.80 0.95 10.95
N ASP A 182 7.58 0.96 11.43
CA ASP A 182 6.58 1.89 10.97
C ASP A 182 6.63 3.13 11.86
N LEU A 183 6.87 4.31 11.26
CA LEU A 183 7.08 5.58 11.95
C LEU A 183 5.88 6.49 11.67
N SER A 184 5.32 7.08 12.71
CA SER A 184 4.15 7.96 12.61
C SER A 184 4.21 9.07 13.67
N TRP A 185 3.11 9.76 13.87
CA TRP A 185 2.95 10.80 14.87
C TRP A 185 1.80 10.45 15.82
N ALA A 186 1.92 10.87 17.06
CA ALA A 186 0.93 10.61 18.09
C ALA A 186 -0.44 11.22 17.74
N ASN A 187 -1.51 10.70 18.33
CA ASN A 187 -2.88 11.07 17.96
C ASN A 187 -3.14 12.56 18.07
N GLU A 188 -2.59 13.22 19.08
CA GLU A 188 -2.70 14.65 19.33
C GLU A 188 -1.96 15.52 18.31
N HIS A 189 -1.05 14.95 17.52
CA HIS A 189 -0.21 15.69 16.57
C HIS A 189 -0.43 15.28 15.11
N LYS A 190 -0.93 14.09 14.86
CA LYS A 190 -0.96 13.50 13.50
C LYS A 190 -1.80 14.29 12.49
N ALA A 191 -2.85 15.00 12.97
CA ALA A 191 -3.72 15.79 12.11
C ALA A 191 -3.01 17.03 11.55
N ASP A 192 -2.10 17.61 12.32
CA ASP A 192 -1.38 18.84 11.97
C ASP A 192 -0.14 18.58 11.12
N ILE A 193 0.30 17.32 11.03
CA ILE A 193 1.48 16.97 10.24
C ILE A 193 1.21 17.13 8.75
N THR A 194 1.89 18.07 8.16
CA THR A 194 1.88 18.29 6.71
C THR A 194 2.84 17.34 5.98
N ALA A 195 2.63 17.16 4.68
CA ALA A 195 3.56 16.40 3.83
C ALA A 195 5.00 16.96 3.89
N ASP A 196 5.13 18.26 4.07
CA ASP A 196 6.42 18.97 4.13
C ASP A 196 7.15 18.68 5.44
N GLU A 197 6.43 18.69 6.57
CA GLU A 197 7.00 18.31 7.87
C GLU A 197 7.41 16.85 7.90
N ALA A 198 6.54 15.95 7.40
CA ALA A 198 6.90 14.55 7.26
C ALA A 198 8.19 14.39 6.45
N ARG A 199 8.33 15.12 5.34
CA ARG A 199 9.55 15.15 4.52
C ARG A 199 10.77 15.68 5.28
N LYS A 200 10.63 16.80 6.03
CA LYS A 200 11.72 17.38 6.82
C LYS A 200 12.22 16.40 7.88
N HIS A 201 11.33 15.76 8.63
CA HIS A 201 11.68 14.74 9.62
C HIS A 201 12.44 13.55 8.98
N ARG A 202 11.95 13.02 7.84
CA ARG A 202 12.67 11.96 7.12
C ARG A 202 14.06 12.42 6.66
N GLN A 203 14.18 13.63 6.11
CA GLN A 203 15.48 14.16 5.68
C GLN A 203 16.45 14.31 6.86
N GLN A 204 15.97 14.75 8.01
CA GLN A 204 16.77 14.83 9.23
C GLN A 204 17.23 13.44 9.68
N LEU A 205 16.31 12.45 9.72
CA LEU A 205 16.65 11.06 10.02
C LEU A 205 17.77 10.56 9.10
N PHE A 206 17.67 10.78 7.79
CA PHE A 206 18.67 10.33 6.82
C PHE A 206 20.00 11.04 6.93
N ARG A 207 20.03 12.31 7.32
CA ARG A 207 21.29 13.00 7.67
C ARG A 207 21.95 12.36 8.87
N ASN A 208 21.16 12.00 9.90
CA ASN A 208 21.65 11.42 11.13
C ASN A 208 22.11 9.95 10.95
N ILE A 209 21.43 9.17 10.11
CA ILE A 209 21.87 7.79 9.75
C ILE A 209 23.32 7.77 9.25
N LYS A 210 23.77 8.82 8.57
CA LYS A 210 25.14 8.88 8.02
C LYS A 210 26.21 9.20 9.06
N LYS A 211 25.85 9.77 10.19
CA LYS A 211 26.81 10.37 11.15
C LYS A 211 26.70 9.82 12.58
N HIS A 212 25.49 9.44 13.00
CA HIS A 212 25.22 9.09 14.39
C HIS A 212 25.64 7.64 14.68
N PRO A 213 26.38 7.35 15.79
CA PRO A 213 26.91 6.01 16.12
C PRO A 213 25.85 4.92 16.20
N LEU A 214 24.61 5.25 16.59
CA LEU A 214 23.48 4.32 16.62
C LEU A 214 23.27 3.59 15.28
N PHE A 215 23.52 4.27 14.17
CA PHE A 215 23.29 3.76 12.81
C PHE A 215 24.54 3.23 12.12
N ARG A 216 25.66 3.08 12.82
CA ARG A 216 26.98 2.71 12.25
C ARG A 216 26.98 1.44 11.40
N HIS A 217 26.06 0.53 11.64
CA HIS A 217 25.96 -0.74 10.92
C HIS A 217 24.90 -0.75 9.81
N VAL A 218 24.21 0.36 9.58
CA VAL A 218 23.20 0.50 8.49
C VAL A 218 23.93 0.54 7.15
N LEU A 219 23.65 -0.43 6.31
CA LEU A 219 24.12 -0.54 4.93
C LEU A 219 23.17 0.14 3.95
N GLY A 220 21.89 0.14 4.28
CA GLY A 220 20.88 0.66 3.39
C GLY A 220 19.50 0.87 4.05
N THR A 221 18.68 1.60 3.32
CA THR A 221 17.30 1.89 3.73
C THR A 221 16.36 1.79 2.55
N VAL A 222 15.12 1.35 2.81
CA VAL A 222 13.96 1.48 1.91
C VAL A 222 12.86 2.16 2.69
N TRP A 223 12.13 3.06 2.06
CA TRP A 223 11.06 3.78 2.73
C TRP A 223 9.88 4.06 1.82
N LYS A 224 8.71 4.09 2.40
CA LYS A 224 7.45 4.48 1.79
C LYS A 224 6.73 5.44 2.71
N LEU A 225 6.29 6.59 2.19
CA LEU A 225 5.35 7.48 2.85
C LEU A 225 3.95 7.10 2.40
N GLU A 226 3.07 6.89 3.35
CA GLU A 226 1.65 6.67 3.12
C GLU A 226 0.82 7.73 3.87
N TYR A 227 -0.43 7.87 3.45
CA TYR A 227 -1.44 8.67 4.13
C TYR A 227 -2.67 7.81 4.30
N GLY A 228 -3.10 7.55 5.52
CA GLY A 228 -4.26 6.75 5.83
C GLY A 228 -5.40 7.55 6.46
N PRO A 229 -6.63 7.02 6.47
CA PRO A 229 -7.75 7.66 7.16
C PRO A 229 -7.47 7.89 8.64
N GLN A 230 -6.91 6.90 9.32
CA GLN A 230 -6.65 6.91 10.75
C GLN A 230 -5.26 7.43 11.12
N ARG A 231 -4.20 6.86 10.51
CA ARG A 231 -2.80 7.20 10.85
C ARG A 231 -2.32 8.49 10.24
N LYS A 232 -3.06 9.07 9.28
CA LYS A 232 -2.63 10.20 8.48
C LYS A 232 -1.29 9.90 7.81
N PHE A 233 -0.34 10.83 7.78
CA PHE A 233 1.00 10.53 7.25
C PHE A 233 1.74 9.54 8.15
N HIS A 234 2.34 8.52 7.55
CA HIS A 234 3.21 7.56 8.24
C HIS A 234 4.23 6.96 7.27
N TYR A 235 5.34 6.49 7.81
CA TYR A 235 6.41 5.85 7.06
C TYR A 235 6.48 4.37 7.36
N HIS A 236 6.57 3.54 6.32
CA HIS A 236 7.11 2.19 6.42
C HIS A 236 8.59 2.26 6.09
N MET A 237 9.44 1.96 7.07
CA MET A 237 10.89 2.03 6.94
C MET A 237 11.51 0.65 7.07
N LEU A 238 12.33 0.26 6.08
CA LEU A 238 13.23 -0.86 6.23
C LEU A 238 14.66 -0.33 6.41
N PHE A 239 15.35 -0.83 7.43
CA PHE A 239 16.76 -0.64 7.64
C PHE A 239 17.46 -1.97 7.41
N ILE A 240 18.49 -1.96 6.58
CA ILE A 240 19.27 -3.14 6.23
C ILE A 240 20.66 -2.95 6.84
N LEU A 241 21.02 -3.78 7.79
CA LEU A 241 22.25 -3.70 8.55
C LEU A 241 23.21 -4.84 8.15
N ASN A 242 24.48 -4.66 8.49
CA ASN A 242 25.48 -5.73 8.42
C ASN A 242 25.20 -6.77 9.52
N GLY A 243 24.63 -7.91 9.13
CA GLY A 243 24.24 -8.98 10.05
C GLY A 243 25.39 -9.72 10.72
N ASN A 244 26.64 -9.49 10.29
CA ASN A 244 27.83 -9.98 11.00
C ASN A 244 28.24 -9.07 12.16
N LYS A 245 27.73 -7.82 12.19
CA LYS A 245 28.07 -6.81 13.21
C LYS A 245 26.88 -6.40 14.08
N ALA A 246 25.67 -6.84 13.72
CA ALA A 246 24.43 -6.52 14.44
C ALA A 246 23.53 -7.76 14.45
N GLN A 247 22.99 -8.14 15.62
CA GLN A 247 22.24 -9.40 15.77
C GLN A 247 20.86 -9.24 16.43
N GLN A 248 20.71 -8.37 17.40
CA GLN A 248 19.47 -8.19 18.18
C GLN A 248 18.49 -7.28 17.44
N ASP A 249 17.85 -7.81 16.41
CA ASP A 249 17.00 -7.04 15.52
C ASP A 249 15.87 -6.30 16.23
N GLY A 250 15.15 -6.94 17.18
CA GLY A 250 14.09 -6.30 17.95
C GLY A 250 14.59 -5.14 18.81
N VAL A 251 15.73 -5.30 19.49
CA VAL A 251 16.33 -4.26 20.34
C VAL A 251 16.80 -3.07 19.48
N ILE A 252 17.49 -3.36 18.38
CA ILE A 252 18.00 -2.32 17.48
C ILE A 252 16.84 -1.55 16.83
N ALA A 253 15.79 -2.26 16.40
CA ALA A 253 14.60 -1.63 15.83
C ALA A 253 13.91 -0.73 16.86
N HIS A 254 13.83 -1.15 18.13
CA HIS A 254 13.30 -0.32 19.20
C HIS A 254 14.13 0.95 19.40
N ALA A 255 15.45 0.83 19.45
CA ALA A 255 16.35 1.98 19.60
C ALA A 255 16.20 2.98 18.42
N PHE A 256 16.04 2.50 17.18
CA PHE A 256 15.79 3.36 16.01
C PHE A 256 14.44 4.06 16.10
N GLY A 257 13.41 3.34 16.56
CA GLY A 257 12.09 3.92 16.78
C GLY A 257 12.09 4.96 17.91
N LYS A 258 12.78 4.70 19.00
CA LYS A 258 12.97 5.66 20.09
C LYS A 258 13.71 6.90 19.61
N TYR A 259 14.75 6.75 18.78
CA TYR A 259 15.45 7.87 18.16
C TYR A 259 14.54 8.74 17.28
N TRP A 260 13.62 8.11 16.51
CA TRP A 260 12.59 8.83 15.79
C TRP A 260 11.72 9.67 16.73
N LYS A 261 11.19 9.07 17.78
CA LYS A 261 10.33 9.74 18.75
C LYS A 261 11.05 10.90 19.43
N ASP A 262 12.20 10.62 20.05
CA ASP A 262 12.82 11.56 20.96
C ASP A 262 13.65 12.65 20.23
N THR A 263 14.42 12.23 19.19
CA THR A 263 15.39 13.12 18.54
C THR A 263 14.83 13.78 17.27
N ILE A 264 14.16 13.00 16.42
CA ILE A 264 13.70 13.53 15.13
C ILE A 264 12.43 14.35 15.30
N THR A 265 11.45 13.82 16.02
CA THR A 265 10.12 14.42 16.18
C THR A 265 9.95 15.16 17.51
N LYS A 266 10.97 15.15 18.37
CA LYS A 266 10.97 15.87 19.67
C LYS A 266 9.76 15.49 20.54
N GLY A 267 9.49 14.19 20.67
CA GLY A 267 8.38 13.65 21.45
C GLY A 267 7.06 13.49 20.71
N LYS A 268 6.86 14.14 19.55
CA LYS A 268 5.61 14.10 18.80
C LYS A 268 5.40 12.78 18.03
N GLY A 269 6.47 12.01 17.81
CA GLY A 269 6.45 10.77 17.03
C GLY A 269 6.12 9.56 17.88
N ILE A 270 5.55 8.56 17.20
CA ILE A 270 5.40 7.19 17.69
C ILE A 270 5.98 6.24 16.66
N PHE A 271 6.21 5.01 17.06
CA PHE A 271 6.71 3.97 16.17
C PHE A 271 6.14 2.60 16.52
N TYR A 272 6.08 1.74 15.50
CA TYR A 272 5.78 0.33 15.69
C TYR A 272 6.97 -0.52 15.24
N ASN A 273 7.45 -1.38 16.16
CA ASN A 273 8.58 -2.27 15.92
C ASN A 273 8.08 -3.61 15.35
N CYS A 274 8.13 -3.77 14.03
CA CYS A 274 7.69 -5.01 13.38
C CYS A 274 8.56 -6.23 13.71
N ASN A 275 9.79 -6.02 14.17
CA ASN A 275 10.70 -7.10 14.54
C ASN A 275 10.44 -7.68 15.94
N ALA A 276 9.69 -6.97 16.78
CA ALA A 276 9.35 -7.46 18.13
C ALA A 276 8.35 -8.63 18.09
N ASN A 277 7.49 -8.70 17.06
CA ASN A 277 6.48 -9.75 16.92
C ASN A 277 6.50 -10.36 15.51
N LYS A 278 7.55 -11.15 15.22
CA LYS A 278 7.76 -11.78 13.91
C LYS A 278 6.85 -12.99 13.67
N THR A 279 6.34 -13.63 14.70
CA THR A 279 5.47 -14.82 14.62
C THR A 279 4.13 -14.54 13.94
N ARG A 280 3.71 -13.27 13.90
CA ARG A 280 2.50 -12.84 13.17
C ARG A 280 2.61 -12.97 11.64
N TYR A 281 3.83 -13.13 11.11
CA TYR A 281 4.06 -13.24 9.67
C TYR A 281 4.26 -14.70 9.27
N GLU A 282 3.38 -15.24 8.43
CA GLU A 282 3.49 -16.58 7.86
C GLU A 282 4.83 -16.78 7.11
N ASP A 283 5.17 -15.83 6.23
CA ASP A 283 6.48 -15.74 5.57
C ASP A 283 7.22 -14.52 6.14
N CYS A 284 8.11 -14.72 7.08
CA CYS A 284 8.83 -13.63 7.74
C CYS A 284 10.19 -13.36 7.09
N GLY A 285 10.31 -12.25 6.36
CA GLY A 285 11.59 -11.76 5.80
C GLY A 285 12.34 -10.77 6.69
N LEU A 286 11.91 -10.61 7.95
CA LEU A 286 12.58 -9.72 8.91
C LEU A 286 13.61 -10.47 9.77
N GLY A 287 14.54 -9.71 10.34
CA GLY A 287 15.62 -10.25 11.14
C GLY A 287 16.81 -10.71 10.29
N LYS A 288 17.45 -11.77 10.69
CA LYS A 288 18.66 -12.32 10.05
C LYS A 288 18.30 -12.89 8.68
N LEU A 289 19.02 -12.46 7.66
CA LEU A 289 18.91 -12.91 6.28
C LEU A 289 20.31 -13.36 5.81
N GLU A 290 20.48 -14.66 5.60
CA GLU A 290 21.69 -15.22 5.03
C GLU A 290 21.61 -15.28 3.51
N ARG A 291 22.75 -15.21 2.84
CA ARG A 291 22.80 -15.34 1.39
C ARG A 291 22.33 -16.74 0.99
N GLY A 292 21.35 -16.80 0.09
CA GLY A 292 20.79 -18.06 -0.40
C GLY A 292 19.66 -18.65 0.46
N ASP A 293 19.21 -17.95 1.50
CA ASP A 293 18.01 -18.33 2.27
C ASP A 293 16.74 -17.98 1.47
N SER A 294 16.29 -18.93 0.64
CA SER A 294 15.14 -18.74 -0.23
C SER A 294 13.83 -18.48 0.51
N SER A 295 13.67 -19.02 1.72
CA SER A 295 12.48 -18.80 2.57
C SER A 295 12.44 -17.37 3.05
N LYS A 296 13.55 -16.85 3.55
CA LYS A 296 13.68 -15.45 3.98
C LYS A 296 13.58 -14.47 2.81
N ASP A 297 14.15 -14.80 1.65
CA ASP A 297 14.03 -13.99 0.44
C ASP A 297 12.57 -13.89 -0.01
N LYS A 298 11.80 -14.98 0.04
CA LYS A 298 10.35 -14.98 -0.23
C LYS A 298 9.58 -14.09 0.74
N GLY A 299 9.85 -14.20 2.04
CA GLY A 299 9.24 -13.36 3.05
C GLY A 299 9.57 -11.87 2.88
N LEU A 300 10.81 -11.56 2.52
CA LEU A 300 11.24 -10.19 2.24
C LEU A 300 10.56 -9.63 0.99
N LEU A 301 10.45 -10.43 -0.09
CA LEU A 301 9.69 -10.05 -1.28
C LEU A 301 8.23 -9.75 -0.96
N LYS A 302 7.60 -10.56 -0.09
CA LYS A 302 6.21 -10.34 0.37
C LYS A 302 6.09 -9.00 1.12
N ALA A 303 7.02 -8.70 2.04
CA ALA A 303 7.07 -7.43 2.77
C ALA A 303 7.27 -6.21 1.84
N LEU A 304 8.17 -6.31 0.86
CA LEU A 304 8.43 -5.25 -0.12
C LEU A 304 7.24 -5.05 -1.07
N SER A 305 6.63 -6.14 -1.51
CA SER A 305 5.41 -6.09 -2.33
C SER A 305 4.29 -5.39 -1.59
N TYR A 306 4.12 -5.67 -0.29
CA TYR A 306 3.14 -5.00 0.56
C TYR A 306 3.34 -3.48 0.58
N ILE A 307 4.57 -3.01 0.78
CA ILE A 307 4.90 -1.57 0.83
C ILE A 307 4.64 -0.86 -0.51
N THR A 308 4.78 -1.58 -1.64
CA THR A 308 4.62 -1.00 -2.98
C THR A 308 3.22 -1.18 -3.58
N LYS A 309 2.40 -2.09 -3.03
CA LYS A 309 1.14 -2.56 -3.64
C LYS A 309 0.03 -1.51 -3.65
N ILE A 310 -0.10 -0.70 -2.61
CA ILE A 310 -1.17 0.31 -2.54
C ILE A 310 -1.09 1.33 -3.68
N ASP A 311 0.11 1.63 -4.15
CA ASP A 311 0.29 2.54 -5.28
C ASP A 311 -0.25 1.96 -6.60
N ALA A 312 -0.53 0.65 -6.66
CA ALA A 312 -1.16 0.03 -7.82
C ALA A 312 -2.65 0.36 -7.93
N CYS A 313 -3.33 0.60 -6.81
CA CYS A 313 -4.75 0.95 -6.77
C CYS A 313 -4.98 2.46 -6.66
N ALA A 314 -4.29 3.13 -5.74
CA ALA A 314 -4.42 4.57 -5.51
C ALA A 314 -3.09 5.16 -4.99
N ARG A 315 -2.37 5.85 -5.85
CA ARG A 315 -1.04 6.40 -5.55
C ARG A 315 -1.13 7.73 -4.83
N LEU A 316 -0.44 7.84 -3.69
CA LEU A 316 -0.28 9.11 -2.98
C LEU A 316 0.49 10.12 -3.85
N VAL A 317 -0.02 11.33 -3.95
CA VAL A 317 0.61 12.46 -4.65
C VAL A 317 0.82 13.60 -3.69
N LEU A 318 2.03 14.11 -3.65
CA LEU A 318 2.43 15.22 -2.81
C LEU A 318 2.63 16.50 -3.63
N PRO A 319 2.48 17.68 -3.03
CA PRO A 319 2.83 18.95 -3.67
C PRO A 319 4.24 18.91 -4.26
N GLY A 320 4.42 19.52 -5.43
CA GLY A 320 5.70 19.57 -6.13
C GLY A 320 6.20 18.19 -6.61
N ASN A 321 5.31 17.20 -6.78
CA ASN A 321 5.67 15.82 -7.14
C ASN A 321 6.74 15.20 -6.22
N ALA A 322 6.73 15.55 -4.93
CA ALA A 322 7.68 15.03 -3.96
C ALA A 322 7.59 13.50 -3.87
N ARG A 323 8.73 12.85 -3.69
CA ARG A 323 8.82 11.39 -3.65
C ARG A 323 8.08 10.84 -2.43
N THR A 324 7.23 9.85 -2.65
CA THR A 324 6.55 9.04 -1.62
C THR A 324 7.23 7.71 -1.37
N PHE A 325 8.23 7.36 -2.17
CA PHE A 325 8.98 6.12 -2.09
C PHE A 325 10.45 6.37 -2.40
N GLY A 326 11.34 5.62 -1.74
CA GLY A 326 12.75 5.66 -2.04
C GLY A 326 13.54 4.52 -1.42
N ARG A 327 14.76 4.34 -1.91
CA ARG A 327 15.75 3.39 -1.43
C ARG A 327 17.15 3.99 -1.48
N GLY A 328 18.07 3.36 -0.80
CA GLY A 328 19.50 3.67 -0.93
C GLY A 328 20.00 3.46 -2.37
N GLU A 329 21.13 4.05 -2.68
CA GLU A 329 21.78 3.93 -3.99
C GLU A 329 22.77 2.78 -3.99
N VAL A 330 22.82 2.05 -5.10
CA VAL A 330 23.87 1.08 -5.39
C VAL A 330 25.09 1.87 -5.84
N ARG A 331 26.12 1.97 -4.98
CA ARG A 331 27.40 2.55 -5.39
C ARG A 331 28.10 1.60 -6.37
N SER A 332 28.23 1.99 -7.62
CA SER A 332 28.97 1.22 -8.63
C SER A 332 30.46 1.15 -8.25
N LEU A 333 31.08 -0.02 -8.43
CA LEU A 333 32.51 -0.23 -8.18
C LEU A 333 33.40 0.59 -9.15
N LYS A 334 32.84 1.08 -10.25
CA LYS A 334 33.59 1.85 -11.28
C LYS A 334 34.18 3.17 -10.77
N ASN A 335 33.66 3.76 -9.71
CA ASN A 335 34.15 5.06 -9.20
C ASN A 335 35.30 4.96 -8.19
N ARG A 336 35.76 3.76 -7.78
CA ARG A 336 36.92 3.63 -6.90
C ARG A 336 38.26 3.70 -7.61
N ARG A 337 38.31 3.51 -8.93
CA ARG A 337 39.57 3.57 -9.72
C ARG A 337 39.97 4.97 -10.17
N ARG A 338 39.06 5.95 -10.12
CA ARG A 338 39.34 7.30 -10.63
C ARG A 338 40.02 8.26 -9.64
N THR A 339 40.09 7.91 -8.36
CA THR A 339 40.71 8.77 -7.33
C THR A 339 42.16 8.36 -6.92
N LYS A 340 42.75 7.37 -7.58
CA LYS A 340 44.14 6.95 -7.31
C LYS A 340 45.14 7.25 -8.44
N SER A 341 44.76 8.02 -9.45
CA SER A 341 45.63 8.38 -10.58
C SER A 341 45.90 9.88 -10.69
N SER A 342 45.95 10.59 -9.56
CA SER A 342 46.44 11.97 -9.54
C SER A 342 47.14 12.20 -8.20
N ARG A 343 48.34 11.67 -8.11
CA ARG A 343 49.46 12.20 -7.31
C ARG A 343 50.75 11.76 -7.95
#